data_54462c55134f40ebe3a048a560f4fa49
#
_entry.id   54462c55134f40ebe3a048a560f4fa49
#
_cell.length_a   1.000
_cell.length_b   1.000
_cell.length_c   1.000
_cell.angle_alpha   90.00
_cell.angle_beta   90.00
_cell.angle_gamma   90.00
#
_symmetry.space_group_name_H-M   'P 1'
#
loop_
_entity.id
_entity.type
_entity.pdbx_description
1 polymer ?
#
loop_
_entity_poly.entity_id
_entity_poly.type
_entity_poly.pdbx_seq_one_letter_code
_entity_poly.pdbx_strand_id
1 'polypeptide(L)'
;MPSYRAHRDVTVLNDYLEVPGLGFLPVNAFVIHAAQPVVVDTGLGLPDRDFLACLAEVIDPADVAWIWLTHPDRDHTGGLVALLEAAPQARVVTTFIGAGIMSAERPLPMDRIYLLNPGQSLDVGDRRLTGFRPPLFDNPATVGVLDTGSGVCLSSDCFGAPLPTSGLATAEDAAAVSPDELRAAQLLWATVDSPWVHAVDPAKFATSFGPLRDFGPSAILSTHLPPVTSHSASLFATMLDAPQAGPFTGPDQAALEAMLRQFQPA
;
A
#
# COMPACT_ATOMS: atom_id res chain seq x y z
N MET A 1 -15.06 -4.33 6.57
CA MET A 1 -14.23 -3.57 5.60
C MET A 1 -15.11 -3.24 4.40
N PRO A 2 -15.35 -1.98 4.04
CA PRO A 2 -16.06 -1.64 2.82
C PRO A 2 -15.22 -1.97 1.58
N SER A 3 -15.90 -2.26 0.46
CA SER A 3 -15.27 -2.45 -0.84
C SER A 3 -16.01 -1.64 -1.89
N TYR A 4 -15.26 -1.09 -2.86
CA TYR A 4 -15.83 -0.32 -3.97
C TYR A 4 -14.90 -0.33 -5.18
N ARG A 5 -15.48 -0.09 -6.37
CA ARG A 5 -14.72 0.03 -7.62
C ARG A 5 -14.05 1.40 -7.67
N ALA A 6 -12.73 1.43 -7.48
CA ALA A 6 -11.99 2.69 -7.47
C ALA A 6 -11.70 3.23 -8.87
N HIS A 7 -11.30 2.37 -9.80
CA HIS A 7 -10.97 2.78 -11.17
C HIS A 7 -11.09 1.60 -12.14
N ARG A 8 -11.84 1.80 -13.23
CA ARG A 8 -12.07 0.76 -14.27
C ARG A 8 -12.39 -0.60 -13.66
N ASP A 9 -11.43 -1.54 -13.71
CA ASP A 9 -11.53 -2.92 -13.24
C ASP A 9 -10.70 -3.21 -11.99
N VAL A 10 -10.38 -2.17 -11.20
CA VAL A 10 -9.71 -2.30 -9.91
C VAL A 10 -10.67 -1.97 -8.77
N THR A 11 -10.85 -2.91 -7.85
CA THR A 11 -11.64 -2.75 -6.61
C THR A 11 -10.70 -2.55 -5.42
N VAL A 12 -11.06 -1.63 -4.53
CA VAL A 12 -10.40 -1.42 -3.23
C VAL A 12 -11.15 -2.21 -2.17
N LEU A 13 -10.41 -2.91 -1.33
CA LEU A 13 -10.83 -3.45 -0.04
C LEU A 13 -10.26 -2.49 1.02
N ASN A 14 -11.12 -1.64 1.55
CA ASN A 14 -10.67 -0.51 2.35
C ASN A 14 -10.72 -0.84 3.85
N ASP A 15 -9.66 -0.51 4.57
CA ASP A 15 -9.55 -0.54 6.02
C ASP A 15 -8.73 0.64 6.51
N TYR A 16 -8.56 0.77 7.81
CA TYR A 16 -7.68 1.76 8.43
C TYR A 16 -7.14 1.27 9.77
N LEU A 17 -6.02 1.85 10.17
CA LEU A 17 -5.43 1.73 11.49
C LEU A 17 -5.48 3.09 12.18
N GLU A 18 -6.01 3.15 13.40
CA GLU A 18 -5.86 4.33 14.25
C GLU A 18 -4.47 4.33 14.86
N VAL A 19 -3.68 5.37 14.56
CA VAL A 19 -2.33 5.54 15.08
C VAL A 19 -2.33 6.69 16.07
N PRO A 20 -2.16 6.42 17.38
CA PRO A 20 -2.18 7.46 18.41
C PRO A 20 -1.20 8.59 18.12
N GLY A 21 -1.70 9.83 18.10
CA GLY A 21 -0.90 11.02 17.80
C GLY A 21 -0.67 11.34 16.34
N LEU A 22 -1.00 10.43 15.41
CA LEU A 22 -0.90 10.65 13.96
C LEU A 22 -2.28 10.72 13.28
N GLY A 23 -3.29 10.01 13.78
CA GLY A 23 -4.63 9.94 13.20
C GLY A 23 -4.96 8.56 12.62
N PHE A 24 -5.72 8.53 11.54
CA PHE A 24 -6.22 7.31 10.91
C PHE A 24 -5.45 7.04 9.61
N LEU A 25 -4.67 5.98 9.59
CA LEU A 25 -3.91 5.54 8.43
C LEU A 25 -4.77 4.57 7.61
N PRO A 26 -5.11 4.88 6.34
CA PRO A 26 -5.73 3.89 5.45
C PRO A 26 -4.87 2.64 5.35
N VAL A 27 -5.51 1.47 5.24
CA VAL A 27 -4.85 0.19 4.94
C VAL A 27 -5.67 -0.50 3.86
N ASN A 28 -5.32 -0.25 2.62
CA ASN A 28 -6.02 -0.75 1.45
C ASN A 28 -5.37 -2.03 0.92
N ALA A 29 -6.19 -2.98 0.50
CA ALA A 29 -5.82 -4.02 -0.43
C ALA A 29 -6.62 -3.85 -1.73
N PHE A 30 -6.20 -4.51 -2.81
CA PHE A 30 -6.81 -4.27 -4.10
C PHE A 30 -7.09 -5.57 -4.85
N VAL A 31 -8.15 -5.58 -5.65
CA VAL A 31 -8.44 -6.65 -6.60
C VAL A 31 -8.35 -6.08 -8.02
N ILE A 32 -7.44 -6.59 -8.82
CA ILE A 32 -7.37 -6.32 -10.26
C ILE A 32 -8.15 -7.43 -10.96
N HIS A 33 -9.28 -7.07 -11.59
CA HIS A 33 -10.14 -8.01 -12.31
C HIS A 33 -9.59 -8.28 -13.71
N ALA A 34 -8.40 -8.86 -13.78
CA ALA A 34 -7.77 -9.33 -15.01
C ALA A 34 -8.32 -10.69 -15.42
N ALA A 35 -7.95 -11.20 -16.60
CA ALA A 35 -8.29 -12.56 -17.04
C ALA A 35 -7.77 -13.63 -16.05
N GLN A 36 -6.63 -13.36 -15.41
CA GLN A 36 -6.16 -14.07 -14.22
C GLN A 36 -6.22 -13.06 -13.06
N PRO A 37 -7.24 -13.13 -12.19
CA PRO A 37 -7.43 -12.13 -11.15
C PRO A 37 -6.27 -12.03 -10.17
N VAL A 38 -5.93 -10.80 -9.76
CA VAL A 38 -4.82 -10.51 -8.87
C VAL A 38 -5.34 -9.81 -7.63
N VAL A 39 -5.01 -10.33 -6.45
CA VAL A 39 -5.14 -9.61 -5.17
C VAL A 39 -3.80 -8.95 -4.87
N VAL A 40 -3.80 -7.64 -4.64
CA VAL A 40 -2.60 -6.89 -4.25
C VAL A 40 -2.73 -6.53 -2.78
N ASP A 41 -1.81 -7.05 -1.97
CA ASP A 41 -1.78 -7.04 -0.51
C ASP A 41 -3.00 -7.71 0.14
N THR A 42 -2.94 -7.96 1.45
CA THR A 42 -3.95 -8.75 2.17
C THR A 42 -4.35 -8.14 3.51
N GLY A 43 -4.10 -6.85 3.70
CA GLY A 43 -4.53 -6.08 4.87
C GLY A 43 -3.88 -6.50 6.19
N LEU A 44 -4.42 -5.97 7.30
CA LEU A 44 -3.85 -6.04 8.65
C LEU A 44 -3.88 -7.43 9.30
N GLY A 45 -4.86 -8.28 8.96
CA GLY A 45 -5.05 -9.57 9.62
C GLY A 45 -5.36 -9.47 11.11
N LEU A 46 -6.12 -8.44 11.50
CA LEU A 46 -6.62 -8.29 12.87
C LEU A 46 -7.83 -9.22 13.10
N PRO A 47 -8.05 -9.71 14.34
CA PRO A 47 -9.14 -10.66 14.64
C PRO A 47 -10.54 -10.13 14.36
N ASP A 48 -10.75 -8.81 14.45
CA ASP A 48 -11.99 -8.11 14.18
C ASP A 48 -12.11 -7.64 12.71
N ARG A 49 -11.15 -7.96 11.85
CA ARG A 49 -11.06 -7.56 10.45
C ARG A 49 -10.99 -8.80 9.56
N ASP A 50 -12.12 -9.26 9.06
CA ASP A 50 -12.19 -10.43 8.19
C ASP A 50 -11.92 -10.03 6.75
N PHE A 51 -10.65 -10.04 6.37
CA PHE A 51 -10.20 -9.78 5.01
C PHE A 51 -10.81 -10.75 4.00
N LEU A 52 -10.86 -12.05 4.34
CA LEU A 52 -11.35 -13.06 3.42
C LEU A 52 -12.85 -12.92 3.16
N ALA A 53 -13.66 -12.61 4.18
CA ALA A 53 -15.07 -12.33 4.00
C ALA A 53 -15.30 -11.09 3.13
N CYS A 54 -14.52 -10.03 3.32
CA CYS A 54 -14.59 -8.84 2.47
C CYS A 54 -14.19 -9.14 1.01
N LEU A 55 -13.14 -9.93 0.78
CA LEU A 55 -12.72 -10.36 -0.55
C LEU A 55 -13.82 -11.18 -1.24
N ALA A 56 -14.49 -12.07 -0.49
CA ALA A 56 -15.54 -12.93 -1.02
C ALA A 56 -16.80 -12.15 -1.50
N GLU A 57 -17.00 -10.92 -1.02
CA GLU A 57 -18.03 -10.02 -1.55
C GLU A 57 -17.68 -9.44 -2.94
N VAL A 58 -16.39 -9.47 -3.31
CA VAL A 58 -15.86 -8.88 -4.56
C VAL A 58 -15.57 -9.95 -5.61
N ILE A 59 -14.98 -11.06 -5.20
CA ILE A 59 -14.61 -12.20 -6.05
C ILE A 59 -14.59 -13.47 -5.21
N ASP A 60 -14.92 -14.62 -5.81
CA ASP A 60 -14.69 -15.90 -5.14
C ASP A 60 -13.16 -16.07 -4.90
N PRO A 61 -12.73 -16.23 -3.66
CA PRO A 61 -11.32 -16.44 -3.37
C PRO A 61 -10.68 -17.59 -4.16
N ALA A 62 -11.44 -18.62 -4.51
CA ALA A 62 -10.96 -19.76 -5.31
C ALA A 62 -10.59 -19.37 -6.75
N ASP A 63 -11.12 -18.26 -7.27
CA ASP A 63 -10.82 -17.73 -8.61
C ASP A 63 -9.56 -16.86 -8.65
N VAL A 64 -8.98 -16.51 -7.48
CA VAL A 64 -7.76 -15.72 -7.41
C VAL A 64 -6.60 -16.51 -7.99
N ALA A 65 -5.97 -15.99 -9.04
CA ALA A 65 -4.83 -16.61 -9.68
C ALA A 65 -3.49 -16.15 -9.08
N TRP A 66 -3.43 -14.89 -8.66
CA TRP A 66 -2.21 -14.26 -8.17
C TRP A 66 -2.46 -13.46 -6.90
N ILE A 67 -1.52 -13.52 -5.96
CA ILE A 67 -1.45 -12.68 -4.76
C ILE A 67 -0.16 -11.89 -4.87
N TRP A 68 -0.25 -10.59 -5.18
CA TRP A 68 0.93 -9.73 -5.27
C TRP A 68 1.15 -9.03 -3.94
N LEU A 69 2.25 -9.33 -3.26
CA LEU A 69 2.64 -8.66 -2.03
C LEU A 69 3.62 -7.55 -2.37
N THR A 70 3.24 -6.31 -2.05
CA THR A 70 4.08 -5.15 -2.33
C THR A 70 5.34 -5.19 -1.46
N HIS A 71 5.23 -5.61 -0.21
CA HIS A 71 6.33 -5.94 0.69
C HIS A 71 5.83 -6.82 1.87
N PRO A 72 6.74 -7.37 2.73
CA PRO A 72 6.38 -8.39 3.71
C PRO A 72 5.77 -7.87 5.01
N ASP A 73 5.54 -6.60 5.19
CA ASP A 73 5.04 -6.04 6.45
C ASP A 73 3.62 -6.49 6.78
N ARG A 74 3.26 -6.42 8.05
CA ARG A 74 2.07 -7.09 8.58
C ARG A 74 0.77 -6.60 7.96
N ASP A 75 0.65 -5.34 7.68
CA ASP A 75 -0.52 -4.70 7.08
C ASP A 75 -0.68 -4.99 5.58
N HIS A 76 0.32 -5.61 4.95
CA HIS A 76 0.26 -6.14 3.59
C HIS A 76 0.09 -7.65 3.54
N THR A 77 0.46 -8.36 4.61
CA THR A 77 0.50 -9.83 4.63
C THR A 77 -0.46 -10.47 5.63
N GLY A 78 -1.25 -9.66 6.35
CA GLY A 78 -2.06 -10.13 7.47
C GLY A 78 -3.07 -11.22 7.11
N GLY A 79 -3.72 -11.12 5.95
CA GLY A 79 -4.68 -12.10 5.43
C GLY A 79 -4.06 -13.21 4.56
N LEU A 80 -2.75 -13.18 4.31
CA LEU A 80 -2.10 -14.06 3.34
C LEU A 80 -2.35 -15.55 3.57
N VAL A 81 -2.26 -16.02 4.82
CA VAL A 81 -2.41 -17.45 5.14
C VAL A 81 -3.84 -17.91 4.83
N ALA A 82 -4.84 -17.15 5.28
CA ALA A 82 -6.24 -17.48 5.03
C ALA A 82 -6.56 -17.46 3.53
N LEU A 83 -6.00 -16.49 2.78
CA LEU A 83 -6.18 -16.42 1.34
C LEU A 83 -5.50 -17.59 0.62
N LEU A 84 -4.29 -18.00 1.03
CA LEU A 84 -3.59 -19.15 0.46
C LEU A 84 -4.35 -20.46 0.66
N GLU A 85 -5.08 -20.60 1.77
CA GLU A 85 -5.94 -21.76 2.05
C GLU A 85 -7.21 -21.74 1.18
N ALA A 86 -7.83 -20.56 1.01
CA ALA A 86 -9.05 -20.37 0.22
C ALA A 86 -8.81 -20.38 -1.29
N ALA A 87 -7.60 -20.02 -1.73
CA ALA A 87 -7.16 -19.94 -3.12
C ALA A 87 -6.02 -20.94 -3.42
N PRO A 88 -6.30 -22.26 -3.48
CA PRO A 88 -5.25 -23.29 -3.53
C PRO A 88 -4.43 -23.23 -4.84
N GLN A 89 -4.93 -22.61 -5.90
CA GLN A 89 -4.24 -22.45 -7.17
C GLN A 89 -3.45 -21.13 -7.27
N ALA A 90 -3.71 -20.16 -6.37
CA ALA A 90 -3.04 -18.87 -6.41
C ALA A 90 -1.54 -18.98 -6.17
N ARG A 91 -0.77 -18.18 -6.89
CA ARG A 91 0.68 -18.01 -6.68
C ARG A 91 0.97 -16.66 -6.05
N VAL A 92 1.94 -16.62 -5.16
CA VAL A 92 2.38 -15.40 -4.48
C VAL A 92 3.49 -14.73 -5.28
N VAL A 93 3.26 -13.52 -5.74
CA VAL A 93 4.27 -12.66 -6.36
C VAL A 93 4.92 -11.81 -5.28
N THR A 94 6.23 -11.91 -5.16
CA THR A 94 7.04 -11.13 -4.23
C THR A 94 8.49 -11.07 -4.71
N THR A 95 9.32 -10.26 -4.07
CA THR A 95 10.76 -10.23 -4.38
C THR A 95 11.50 -11.38 -3.66
N PHE A 96 12.73 -11.66 -4.09
CA PHE A 96 13.59 -12.63 -3.39
C PHE A 96 13.81 -12.25 -1.92
N ILE A 97 14.01 -10.95 -1.63
CA ILE A 97 14.16 -10.46 -0.25
C ILE A 97 12.85 -10.63 0.53
N GLY A 98 11.71 -10.30 -0.08
CA GLY A 98 10.38 -10.48 0.54
C GLY A 98 10.09 -11.93 0.90
N ALA A 99 10.37 -12.86 -0.01
CA ALA A 99 10.24 -14.29 0.27
C ALA A 99 11.15 -14.72 1.43
N GLY A 100 12.40 -14.22 1.47
CA GLY A 100 13.34 -14.49 2.55
C GLY A 100 12.87 -14.00 3.92
N ILE A 101 12.37 -12.76 3.99
CA ILE A 101 11.85 -12.17 5.24
C ILE A 101 10.65 -12.98 5.74
N MET A 102 9.65 -13.23 4.88
CA MET A 102 8.45 -13.99 5.26
C MET A 102 8.79 -15.44 5.68
N SER A 103 9.78 -16.08 5.03
CA SER A 103 10.19 -17.43 5.37
C SER A 103 10.83 -17.53 6.76
N ALA A 104 11.40 -16.44 7.28
CA ALA A 104 11.92 -16.37 8.63
C ALA A 104 10.82 -16.32 9.71
N GLU A 105 9.63 -15.88 9.34
CA GLU A 105 8.48 -15.78 10.25
C GLU A 105 7.60 -17.03 10.22
N ARG A 106 7.42 -17.62 9.03
CA ARG A 106 6.53 -18.77 8.80
C ARG A 106 6.96 -19.59 7.59
N PRO A 107 6.64 -20.89 7.53
CA PRO A 107 6.82 -21.66 6.31
C PRO A 107 5.97 -21.08 5.15
N LEU A 108 6.58 -20.94 3.98
CA LEU A 108 5.90 -20.55 2.75
C LEU A 108 5.78 -21.75 1.80
N PRO A 109 4.70 -21.83 0.99
CA PRO A 109 4.59 -22.83 -0.08
C PRO A 109 5.52 -22.41 -1.23
N MET A 110 6.78 -22.79 -1.19
CA MET A 110 7.83 -22.33 -2.11
C MET A 110 7.53 -22.68 -3.57
N ASP A 111 6.79 -23.73 -3.83
CA ASP A 111 6.29 -24.14 -5.15
C ASP A 111 5.23 -23.17 -5.70
N ARG A 112 4.61 -22.37 -4.84
CA ARG A 112 3.65 -21.31 -5.20
C ARG A 112 4.26 -19.92 -5.22
N ILE A 113 5.54 -19.75 -4.91
CA ILE A 113 6.20 -18.44 -4.96
C ILE A 113 6.63 -18.11 -6.40
N TYR A 114 6.35 -16.91 -6.82
CA TYR A 114 6.81 -16.30 -8.07
C TYR A 114 7.66 -15.07 -7.76
N LEU A 115 8.94 -15.16 -8.03
CA LEU A 115 9.87 -14.05 -7.76
C LEU A 115 9.80 -13.01 -8.87
N LEU A 116 9.54 -11.75 -8.49
CA LEU A 116 9.47 -10.64 -9.41
C LEU A 116 10.16 -9.41 -8.81
N ASN A 117 11.18 -8.90 -9.48
CA ASN A 117 11.90 -7.70 -9.06
C ASN A 117 11.42 -6.45 -9.84
N PRO A 118 11.66 -5.23 -9.32
CA PRO A 118 11.40 -4.00 -10.06
C PRO A 118 11.98 -4.05 -11.49
N GLY A 119 11.18 -3.62 -12.47
CA GLY A 119 11.50 -3.69 -13.90
C GLY A 119 11.06 -4.97 -14.61
N GLN A 120 10.69 -6.01 -13.86
CA GLN A 120 10.12 -7.23 -14.43
C GLN A 120 8.59 -7.15 -14.54
N SER A 121 7.99 -7.99 -15.38
CA SER A 121 6.54 -8.00 -15.61
C SER A 121 5.96 -9.39 -15.49
N LEU A 122 4.71 -9.44 -15.00
CA LEU A 122 3.85 -10.61 -14.96
C LEU A 122 2.77 -10.48 -16.03
N ASP A 123 2.57 -11.50 -16.83
CA ASP A 123 1.42 -11.62 -17.73
C ASP A 123 0.25 -12.25 -16.98
N VAL A 124 -0.89 -11.56 -16.96
CA VAL A 124 -2.12 -12.01 -16.26
C VAL A 124 -3.24 -12.33 -17.25
N GLY A 125 -2.86 -12.64 -18.49
CA GLY A 125 -3.70 -13.16 -19.55
C GLY A 125 -4.20 -12.08 -20.52
N ASP A 126 -4.77 -11.00 -20.05
CA ASP A 126 -5.29 -9.89 -20.88
C ASP A 126 -4.43 -8.62 -20.79
N ARG A 127 -3.46 -8.60 -19.89
CA ARG A 127 -2.55 -7.46 -19.66
C ARG A 127 -1.28 -7.86 -18.95
N ARG A 128 -0.35 -6.91 -18.85
CA ARG A 128 0.89 -7.07 -18.11
C ARG A 128 0.90 -6.15 -16.89
N LEU A 129 1.32 -6.70 -15.76
CA LEU A 129 1.61 -5.98 -14.53
C LEU A 129 3.12 -5.82 -14.40
N THR A 130 3.61 -4.61 -14.37
CA THR A 130 5.05 -4.33 -14.27
C THR A 130 5.40 -3.89 -12.86
N GLY A 131 6.33 -4.60 -12.24
CA GLY A 131 6.88 -4.22 -10.94
C GLY A 131 7.77 -2.99 -11.04
N PHE A 132 7.63 -2.06 -10.12
CA PHE A 132 8.53 -0.91 -10.03
C PHE A 132 8.92 -0.63 -8.58
N ARG A 133 10.05 0.06 -8.37
CA ARG A 133 10.43 0.56 -7.05
C ARG A 133 9.74 1.91 -6.84
N PRO A 134 8.83 2.05 -5.86
CA PRO A 134 8.29 3.36 -5.50
C PRO A 134 9.40 4.32 -5.05
N PRO A 135 9.23 5.64 -5.27
CA PRO A 135 10.22 6.63 -4.86
C PRO A 135 10.49 6.68 -3.35
N LEU A 136 9.48 6.39 -2.54
CA LEU A 136 9.55 6.25 -1.09
C LEU A 136 9.15 4.83 -0.71
N PHE A 137 9.86 4.24 0.24
CA PHE A 137 9.64 2.87 0.71
C PHE A 137 10.40 2.65 2.02
N ASP A 138 9.84 1.94 2.95
CA ASP A 138 10.43 1.56 4.23
C ASP A 138 11.20 0.24 4.15
N ASN A 139 10.79 -0.66 3.25
CA ASN A 139 11.31 -2.02 3.16
C ASN A 139 12.08 -2.25 1.83
N PRO A 140 13.30 -2.84 1.87
CA PRO A 140 14.06 -3.12 0.65
C PRO A 140 13.37 -4.11 -0.30
N ALA A 141 12.37 -4.86 0.18
CA ALA A 141 11.57 -5.75 -0.63
C ALA A 141 10.43 -5.06 -1.39
N THR A 142 10.15 -3.78 -1.14
CA THR A 142 8.98 -3.08 -1.70
C THR A 142 9.00 -3.08 -3.22
N VAL A 143 7.88 -3.48 -3.82
CA VAL A 143 7.62 -3.48 -5.27
C VAL A 143 6.17 -3.11 -5.56
N GLY A 144 5.94 -1.92 -6.09
CA GLY A 144 4.62 -1.50 -6.56
C GLY A 144 4.26 -2.11 -7.92
N VAL A 145 3.06 -1.81 -8.40
CA VAL A 145 2.50 -2.36 -9.65
C VAL A 145 2.11 -1.24 -10.61
N LEU A 146 2.54 -1.34 -11.86
CA LEU A 146 2.03 -0.56 -12.98
C LEU A 146 1.15 -1.48 -13.83
N ASP A 147 -0.16 -1.27 -13.79
CA ASP A 147 -1.12 -2.03 -14.59
C ASP A 147 -1.35 -1.35 -15.95
N THR A 148 -0.80 -1.95 -17.00
CA THR A 148 -0.91 -1.42 -18.37
C THR A 148 -2.33 -1.51 -18.95
N GLY A 149 -3.18 -2.39 -18.41
CA GLY A 149 -4.57 -2.55 -18.87
C GLY A 149 -5.48 -1.43 -18.38
N SER A 150 -5.44 -1.13 -17.08
CA SER A 150 -6.24 -0.08 -16.46
C SER A 150 -5.57 1.29 -16.49
N GLY A 151 -4.25 1.36 -16.61
CA GLY A 151 -3.48 2.59 -16.43
C GLY A 151 -3.29 2.99 -14.96
N VAL A 152 -3.51 2.05 -14.04
CA VAL A 152 -3.42 2.27 -12.58
C VAL A 152 -1.99 2.02 -12.09
N CYS A 153 -1.52 2.86 -11.19
CA CYS A 153 -0.35 2.64 -10.36
C CYS A 153 -0.79 2.23 -8.95
N LEU A 154 -0.38 1.03 -8.49
CA LEU A 154 -0.49 0.63 -7.09
C LEU A 154 0.88 0.83 -6.45
N SER A 155 0.97 1.78 -5.53
CA SER A 155 2.25 2.37 -5.11
C SER A 155 2.80 1.85 -3.79
N SER A 156 2.21 0.79 -3.19
CA SER A 156 2.54 0.39 -1.81
C SER A 156 2.31 1.57 -0.87
N ASP A 157 3.21 1.84 0.05
CA ASP A 157 3.11 2.90 1.06
C ASP A 157 3.40 4.29 0.53
N CYS A 158 4.05 4.36 -0.64
CA CYS A 158 4.35 5.64 -1.28
C CYS A 158 3.06 6.43 -1.50
N PHE A 159 3.10 7.73 -1.22
CA PHE A 159 1.98 8.68 -1.22
C PHE A 159 1.02 8.54 -0.02
N GLY A 160 1.29 7.70 0.95
CA GLY A 160 0.48 7.54 2.15
C GLY A 160 0.27 8.85 2.92
N ALA A 161 -0.80 8.89 3.71
CA ALA A 161 -1.14 10.02 4.57
C ALA A 161 -1.99 9.57 5.75
N PRO A 162 -1.56 9.77 7.01
CA PRO A 162 -2.44 9.65 8.15
C PRO A 162 -3.46 10.80 8.13
N LEU A 163 -4.74 10.46 8.25
CA LEU A 163 -5.85 11.41 8.08
C LEU A 163 -6.55 11.72 9.40
N PRO A 164 -7.19 12.89 9.56
CA PRO A 164 -7.76 13.31 10.83
C PRO A 164 -8.92 12.44 11.35
N THR A 165 -9.66 11.78 10.44
CA THR A 165 -10.84 10.99 10.81
C THR A 165 -10.88 9.68 10.04
N SER A 166 -11.51 8.65 10.61
CA SER A 166 -11.77 7.38 9.94
C SER A 166 -12.60 7.55 8.67
N GLY A 167 -13.54 8.50 8.65
CA GLY A 167 -14.35 8.80 7.47
C GLY A 167 -13.52 9.33 6.29
N LEU A 168 -12.47 10.11 6.55
CA LEU A 168 -11.53 10.52 5.50
C LEU A 168 -10.60 9.37 5.09
N ALA A 169 -10.15 8.55 6.05
CA ALA A 169 -9.32 7.39 5.75
C ALA A 169 -10.04 6.34 4.89
N THR A 170 -11.37 6.28 4.98
CA THR A 170 -12.20 5.36 4.18
C THR A 170 -12.93 6.04 3.02
N ALA A 171 -12.54 7.24 2.65
CA ALA A 171 -13.12 7.95 1.51
C ALA A 171 -12.83 7.23 0.17
N GLU A 172 -13.73 7.34 -0.79
CA GLU A 172 -13.57 6.73 -2.11
C GLU A 172 -12.59 7.49 -3.02
N ASP A 173 -12.26 8.74 -2.68
CA ASP A 173 -11.25 9.55 -3.39
C ASP A 173 -10.57 10.51 -2.43
N ALA A 174 -9.26 10.71 -2.59
CA ALA A 174 -8.46 11.63 -1.80
C ALA A 174 -8.87 13.11 -1.97
N ALA A 175 -9.66 13.44 -2.98
CA ALA A 175 -10.26 14.75 -3.15
C ALA A 175 -11.24 15.15 -2.02
N ALA A 176 -11.66 14.19 -1.17
CA ALA A 176 -12.40 14.47 0.06
C ALA A 176 -11.54 15.18 1.13
N VAL A 177 -10.21 15.10 1.02
CA VAL A 177 -9.27 15.78 1.92
C VAL A 177 -8.88 17.12 1.31
N SER A 178 -8.82 18.18 2.11
CA SER A 178 -8.37 19.47 1.60
C SER A 178 -6.92 19.39 1.09
N PRO A 179 -6.55 20.15 0.03
CA PRO A 179 -5.20 20.05 -0.54
C PRO A 179 -4.07 20.31 0.45
N ASP A 180 -4.25 21.27 1.35
CA ASP A 180 -3.24 21.63 2.35
C ASP A 180 -3.09 20.54 3.43
N GLU A 181 -4.20 19.98 3.90
CA GLU A 181 -4.18 18.85 4.85
C GLU A 181 -3.56 17.61 4.21
N LEU A 182 -3.96 17.28 2.99
CA LEU A 182 -3.39 16.15 2.27
C LEU A 182 -1.88 16.30 2.08
N ARG A 183 -1.43 17.47 1.64
CA ARG A 183 0.00 17.75 1.49
C ARG A 183 0.76 17.61 2.81
N ALA A 184 0.25 18.20 3.89
CA ALA A 184 0.89 18.11 5.21
C ALA A 184 0.98 16.65 5.70
N ALA A 185 -0.11 15.90 5.58
CA ALA A 185 -0.16 14.49 5.98
C ALA A 185 0.77 13.61 5.14
N GLN A 186 0.86 13.84 3.84
CA GLN A 186 1.76 13.10 2.95
C GLN A 186 3.24 13.40 3.25
N LEU A 187 3.61 14.65 3.52
CA LEU A 187 4.97 14.99 3.92
C LEU A 187 5.32 14.40 5.29
N LEU A 188 4.38 14.41 6.23
CA LEU A 188 4.54 13.72 7.51
C LEU A 188 4.78 12.22 7.30
N TRP A 189 3.92 11.54 6.52
CA TRP A 189 4.06 10.12 6.24
C TRP A 189 5.40 9.79 5.58
N ALA A 190 5.80 10.56 4.57
CA ALA A 190 7.08 10.38 3.89
C ALA A 190 8.27 10.37 4.85
N THR A 191 8.22 11.13 5.94
CA THR A 191 9.30 11.19 6.95
C THR A 191 9.16 10.12 8.04
N VAL A 192 7.95 9.61 8.29
CA VAL A 192 7.69 8.50 9.21
C VAL A 192 8.10 7.17 8.56
N ASP A 193 7.60 6.92 7.39
CA ASP A 193 7.75 5.69 6.63
C ASP A 193 9.15 5.53 6.04
N SER A 194 9.65 6.58 5.44
CA SER A 194 10.94 6.59 4.74
C SER A 194 11.93 7.61 5.33
N PRO A 195 12.37 7.45 6.60
CA PRO A 195 13.21 8.45 7.29
C PRO A 195 14.56 8.69 6.61
N TRP A 196 15.01 7.77 5.76
CA TRP A 196 16.21 7.91 4.91
C TRP A 196 16.08 9.04 3.88
N VAL A 197 14.87 9.55 3.62
CA VAL A 197 14.61 10.62 2.65
C VAL A 197 15.41 11.90 2.94
N HIS A 198 15.75 12.14 4.20
CA HIS A 198 16.60 13.27 4.60
C HIS A 198 18.09 13.11 4.27
N ALA A 199 18.53 11.89 3.93
CA ALA A 199 19.91 11.58 3.61
C ALA A 199 20.21 11.50 2.11
N VAL A 200 19.21 11.77 1.25
CA VAL A 200 19.35 11.66 -0.20
C VAL A 200 19.73 12.99 -0.84
N ASP A 201 20.38 12.91 -1.99
CA ASP A 201 20.52 14.05 -2.91
C ASP A 201 19.15 14.32 -3.58
N PRO A 202 18.56 15.53 -3.45
CA PRO A 202 17.23 15.82 -4.00
C PRO A 202 17.15 15.66 -5.52
N ALA A 203 18.23 15.93 -6.27
CA ALA A 203 18.22 15.77 -7.72
C ALA A 203 18.21 14.29 -8.12
N LYS A 204 18.94 13.43 -7.39
CA LYS A 204 18.89 11.98 -7.58
C LYS A 204 17.54 11.43 -7.15
N PHE A 205 16.98 11.89 -6.04
CA PHE A 205 15.66 11.49 -5.60
C PHE A 205 14.59 11.81 -6.65
N ALA A 206 14.65 13.01 -7.27
CA ALA A 206 13.73 13.37 -8.33
C ALA A 206 13.78 12.43 -9.55
N THR A 207 14.91 11.77 -9.81
CA THR A 207 15.01 10.79 -10.91
C THR A 207 14.28 9.48 -10.61
N SER A 208 14.05 9.13 -9.34
CA SER A 208 13.30 7.92 -8.96
C SER A 208 11.84 7.94 -9.41
N PHE A 209 11.29 9.12 -9.72
CA PHE A 209 9.95 9.28 -10.29
C PHE A 209 9.88 8.99 -11.79
N GLY A 210 11.00 8.70 -12.46
CA GLY A 210 11.05 8.41 -13.90
C GLY A 210 10.02 7.37 -14.33
N PRO A 211 10.00 6.15 -13.75
CA PRO A 211 9.05 5.11 -14.12
C PRO A 211 7.58 5.54 -14.02
N LEU A 212 7.22 6.32 -12.98
CA LEU A 212 5.87 6.82 -12.79
C LEU A 212 5.50 7.91 -13.81
N ARG A 213 6.43 8.82 -14.11
CA ARG A 213 6.23 9.85 -15.12
C ARG A 213 6.09 9.26 -16.52
N ASP A 214 6.92 8.28 -16.85
CA ASP A 214 6.90 7.61 -18.14
C ASP A 214 5.63 6.77 -18.32
N PHE A 215 5.13 6.16 -17.24
CA PHE A 215 3.87 5.43 -17.26
C PHE A 215 2.66 6.36 -17.37
N GLY A 216 2.68 7.53 -16.73
CA GLY A 216 1.59 8.49 -16.74
C GLY A 216 0.29 7.93 -16.15
N PRO A 217 0.25 7.56 -14.86
CA PRO A 217 -0.88 6.84 -14.29
C PRO A 217 -2.18 7.66 -14.39
N SER A 218 -3.27 6.99 -14.80
CA SER A 218 -4.63 7.55 -14.79
C SER A 218 -5.23 7.57 -13.38
N ALA A 219 -4.75 6.71 -12.49
CA ALA A 219 -5.06 6.70 -11.07
C ALA A 219 -3.86 6.16 -10.26
N ILE A 220 -3.71 6.66 -9.03
CA ILE A 220 -2.74 6.17 -8.05
C ILE A 220 -3.51 5.58 -6.88
N LEU A 221 -3.21 4.34 -6.56
CA LEU A 221 -3.78 3.58 -5.46
C LEU A 221 -2.64 3.23 -4.49
N SER A 222 -2.58 3.93 -3.36
CA SER A 222 -1.64 3.64 -2.28
C SER A 222 -2.32 2.79 -1.21
N THR A 223 -1.57 1.93 -0.55
CA THR A 223 -2.05 1.20 0.62
C THR A 223 -2.50 2.17 1.71
N HIS A 224 -1.82 3.31 1.84
CA HIS A 224 -2.02 4.26 2.92
C HIS A 224 -2.64 5.60 2.49
N LEU A 225 -3.42 5.60 1.41
CA LEU A 225 -4.17 6.77 0.96
C LEU A 225 -5.50 6.34 0.32
N PRO A 226 -6.60 7.10 0.47
CA PRO A 226 -7.74 6.95 -0.43
C PRO A 226 -7.31 7.06 -1.90
N PRO A 227 -8.00 6.39 -2.84
CA PRO A 227 -7.69 6.45 -4.26
C PRO A 227 -7.52 7.87 -4.78
N VAL A 228 -6.56 8.07 -5.68
CA VAL A 228 -6.38 9.33 -6.40
C VAL A 228 -6.70 9.09 -7.86
N THR A 229 -7.89 9.48 -8.29
CA THR A 229 -8.38 9.31 -9.67
C THR A 229 -8.20 10.57 -10.51
N SER A 230 -7.79 11.67 -9.86
CA SER A 230 -7.46 12.95 -10.48
C SER A 230 -6.25 13.57 -9.78
N HIS A 231 -5.56 14.50 -10.44
CA HIS A 231 -4.48 15.28 -9.81
C HIS A 231 -3.21 14.52 -9.39
N SER A 232 -2.87 13.40 -10.04
CA SER A 232 -1.62 12.65 -9.77
C SER A 232 -0.36 13.53 -9.81
N ALA A 233 -0.36 14.58 -10.64
CA ALA A 233 0.75 15.53 -10.72
C ALA A 233 1.01 16.29 -9.40
N SER A 234 -0.03 16.60 -8.62
CA SER A 234 0.13 17.28 -7.33
C SER A 234 0.77 16.35 -6.28
N LEU A 235 0.48 15.06 -6.32
CA LEU A 235 1.14 14.06 -5.47
C LEU A 235 2.65 14.00 -5.75
N PHE A 236 3.03 13.98 -7.02
CA PHE A 236 4.45 13.97 -7.38
C PHE A 236 5.16 15.24 -6.90
N ALA A 237 4.52 16.40 -7.06
CA ALA A 237 5.07 17.67 -6.58
C ALA A 237 5.25 17.65 -5.06
N THR A 238 4.27 17.16 -4.30
CA THR A 238 4.38 17.01 -2.84
C THR A 238 5.55 16.12 -2.45
N MET A 239 5.66 14.92 -3.06
CA MET A 239 6.72 13.99 -2.69
C MET A 239 8.13 14.49 -3.04
N LEU A 240 8.28 15.32 -4.07
CA LEU A 240 9.57 15.92 -4.40
C LEU A 240 10.10 16.87 -3.31
N ASP A 241 9.22 17.38 -2.46
CA ASP A 241 9.59 18.20 -1.32
C ASP A 241 9.93 17.39 -0.05
N ALA A 242 9.68 16.08 -0.05
CA ALA A 242 9.94 15.21 1.11
C ALA A 242 11.38 15.27 1.65
N PRO A 243 12.44 15.34 0.82
CA PRO A 243 13.81 15.47 1.33
C PRO A 243 14.06 16.74 2.16
N GLN A 244 13.23 17.76 2.00
CA GLN A 244 13.33 19.05 2.69
C GLN A 244 12.28 19.22 3.80
N ALA A 245 11.35 18.26 3.96
CA ALA A 245 10.38 18.26 5.04
C ALA A 245 11.07 18.11 6.41
N GLY A 246 10.42 18.59 7.48
CA GLY A 246 10.94 18.38 8.83
C GLY A 246 10.95 16.89 9.18
N PRO A 247 12.05 16.37 9.81
CA PRO A 247 12.08 14.97 10.20
C PRO A 247 11.02 14.68 11.26
N PHE A 248 10.36 13.52 11.14
CA PHE A 248 9.46 13.06 12.19
C PHE A 248 10.26 12.67 13.43
N THR A 249 9.78 13.10 14.58
CA THR A 249 10.28 12.65 15.88
C THR A 249 9.12 11.99 16.63
N GLY A 250 9.21 10.68 16.81
CA GLY A 250 8.19 9.91 17.53
C GLY A 250 8.05 10.32 19.00
N PRO A 251 6.90 10.03 19.64
CA PRO A 251 6.73 10.23 21.06
C PRO A 251 7.76 9.42 21.86
N ASP A 252 8.33 10.05 22.87
CA ASP A 252 9.26 9.41 23.80
C ASP A 252 8.52 8.69 24.95
N GLN A 253 9.29 8.11 25.89
CA GLN A 253 8.73 7.40 27.05
C GLN A 253 7.83 8.31 27.89
N ALA A 254 8.19 9.59 28.08
CA ALA A 254 7.38 10.52 28.88
C ALA A 254 6.03 10.82 28.20
N ALA A 255 6.03 10.95 26.87
CA ALA A 255 4.81 11.11 26.09
C ALA A 255 3.91 9.86 26.17
N LEU A 256 4.49 8.65 26.05
CA LEU A 256 3.76 7.39 26.22
C LEU A 256 3.10 7.30 27.62
N GLU A 257 3.85 7.59 28.66
CA GLU A 257 3.32 7.57 30.04
C GLU A 257 2.21 8.61 30.23
N ALA A 258 2.29 9.77 29.58
CA ALA A 258 1.23 10.78 29.61
C ALA A 258 -0.05 10.27 28.91
N MET A 259 0.08 9.63 27.75
CA MET A 259 -1.03 9.00 27.04
C MET A 259 -1.69 7.92 27.90
N LEU A 260 -0.90 7.00 28.46
CA LEU A 260 -1.42 5.90 29.28
C LEU A 260 -2.18 6.40 30.51
N ARG A 261 -1.77 7.52 31.13
CA ARG A 261 -2.52 8.14 32.25
C ARG A 261 -3.90 8.64 31.81
N GLN A 262 -4.09 9.04 30.57
CA GLN A 262 -5.39 9.49 30.04
C GLN A 262 -6.37 8.33 29.83
N PHE A 263 -5.86 7.12 29.62
CA PHE A 263 -6.67 5.90 29.40
C PHE A 263 -6.92 5.09 30.68
N GLN A 264 -6.35 5.46 31.83
CA GLN A 264 -6.68 4.80 33.09
C GLN A 264 -8.02 5.36 33.61
N PRO A 265 -9.05 4.51 33.82
CA PRO A 265 -10.27 4.95 34.50
C PRO A 265 -9.92 5.35 35.91
N ALA A 266 -10.51 6.47 36.36
CA ALA A 266 -10.39 6.98 37.76
C ALA A 266 -10.93 5.97 38.76
#